data_be22b36a21aca9a7aadd6221e99a4057
#
_entry.id   be22b36a21aca9a7aadd6221e99a4057
#
_cell.length_a   1.000
_cell.length_b   1.000
_cell.length_c   1.000
_cell.angle_alpha   90.00
_cell.angle_beta   90.00
_cell.angle_gamma   90.00
#
_symmetry.space_group_name_H-M   'P 1'
#
loop_
_entity.id
_entity.type
_entity.pdbx_description
1 polymer ?
#
loop_
_entity_poly.entity_id
_entity_poly.type
_entity_poly.pdbx_seq_one_letter_code
_entity_poly.pdbx_strand_id
1 'polypeptide(L)'
;MSAQQHNIANSQDIYKKISKFIPDAEWKIHAPLIDKINKLKKEKNAIILAHNYQTPEIYHGVADIAADSLALAIEASKTSADKIIMCGVHFMAETAKLMNPAKKVFLPDMQAGCSLASSITGEDVRLLKQKYPGVPVVSYVNTSADVKAETDICCTSANAVKVVESLNVDKVIFLPDQYLADYVAKNTKVKIIAWKGTCIVHEQFTEKEIKDIKTQNPGIKVIAHPECPPDVIAASDFAGSTSGMIKYVKDNQPKKVMLVTECSMSDNVEADNPNVSFIKPCNLCPYMKKINLEKILDCLENDTNEIILDNKTIEAARKSVIRMTEIGR
;
A
#
# COMPACT_ATOMS: atom_id res chain seq x y z
N MET A 1 -4.00 0.14 14.59
CA MET A 1 -4.81 -1.03 14.22
C MET A 1 -3.87 -2.13 13.81
N SER A 2 -4.08 -3.32 14.32
CA SER A 2 -3.34 -4.51 13.91
C SER A 2 -3.68 -4.85 12.46
N ALA A 3 -2.67 -5.34 11.74
CA ALA A 3 -2.86 -6.03 10.48
C ALA A 3 -3.94 -7.11 10.65
N GLN A 4 -4.79 -7.30 9.64
CA GLN A 4 -5.76 -8.40 9.69
C GLN A 4 -4.99 -9.71 9.52
N GLN A 5 -4.94 -10.51 10.59
CA GLN A 5 -4.49 -11.90 10.51
C GLN A 5 -5.66 -12.74 9.99
N HIS A 6 -5.48 -13.38 8.85
CA HIS A 6 -6.44 -14.31 8.31
C HIS A 6 -6.13 -15.71 8.87
N ASN A 7 -7.04 -16.24 9.70
CA ASN A 7 -7.06 -17.68 9.95
C ASN A 7 -7.34 -18.39 8.64
N ILE A 8 -6.52 -19.38 8.29
CA ILE A 8 -6.64 -20.15 7.04
C ILE A 8 -7.97 -20.90 7.07
N ALA A 9 -9.00 -20.27 6.52
CA ALA A 9 -10.26 -20.91 6.20
C ALA A 9 -10.05 -21.89 5.02
N ASN A 10 -10.86 -22.92 4.89
CA ASN A 10 -10.85 -23.73 3.68
C ASN A 10 -11.39 -22.90 2.49
N SER A 11 -11.08 -23.31 1.27
CA SER A 11 -11.48 -22.57 0.07
C SER A 11 -13.00 -22.34 -0.03
N GLN A 12 -13.83 -23.21 0.52
CA GLN A 12 -15.30 -23.05 0.51
C GLN A 12 -15.76 -21.90 1.42
N ASP A 13 -15.16 -21.75 2.61
CA ASP A 13 -15.52 -20.66 3.52
C ASP A 13 -15.02 -19.30 3.00
N ILE A 14 -13.87 -19.30 2.34
CA ILE A 14 -13.36 -18.12 1.61
C ILE A 14 -14.38 -17.73 0.52
N TYR A 15 -14.84 -18.69 -0.30
CA TYR A 15 -15.78 -18.40 -1.38
C TYR A 15 -17.11 -17.82 -0.89
N LYS A 16 -17.67 -18.32 0.21
CA LYS A 16 -18.88 -17.74 0.80
C LYS A 16 -18.74 -16.24 1.05
N LYS A 17 -17.53 -15.79 1.46
CA LYS A 17 -17.25 -14.40 1.76
C LYS A 17 -17.10 -13.53 0.50
N ILE A 18 -16.51 -14.08 -0.56
CA ILE A 18 -16.10 -13.30 -1.76
C ILE A 18 -16.88 -13.66 -3.02
N SER A 19 -17.86 -14.57 -2.95
CA SER A 19 -18.67 -15.03 -4.09
C SER A 19 -19.41 -13.91 -4.84
N LYS A 20 -19.63 -12.76 -4.18
CA LYS A 20 -20.21 -11.58 -4.81
C LYS A 20 -19.25 -10.93 -5.83
N PHE A 21 -17.94 -11.13 -5.68
CA PHE A 21 -16.89 -10.47 -6.46
C PHE A 21 -16.24 -11.41 -7.47
N ILE A 22 -16.29 -12.72 -7.23
CA ILE A 22 -15.66 -13.75 -8.07
C ILE A 22 -16.75 -14.73 -8.55
N PRO A 23 -17.00 -14.81 -9.87
CA PRO A 23 -17.94 -15.77 -10.43
C PRO A 23 -17.56 -17.22 -10.12
N ASP A 24 -18.56 -18.12 -10.01
CA ASP A 24 -18.34 -19.54 -9.71
C ASP A 24 -17.39 -20.24 -10.71
N ALA A 25 -17.47 -19.86 -11.97
CA ALA A 25 -16.56 -20.42 -13.00
C ALA A 25 -15.09 -20.07 -12.75
N GLU A 26 -14.83 -18.83 -12.33
CA GLU A 26 -13.47 -18.34 -12.00
C GLU A 26 -13.01 -18.94 -10.66
N TRP A 27 -13.91 -19.04 -9.68
CA TRP A 27 -13.59 -19.66 -8.40
C TRP A 27 -13.13 -21.11 -8.53
N LYS A 28 -13.73 -21.89 -9.44
CA LYS A 28 -13.29 -23.27 -9.72
C LYS A 28 -11.83 -23.38 -10.19
N ILE A 29 -11.31 -22.31 -10.79
CA ILE A 29 -9.89 -22.22 -11.18
C ILE A 29 -9.05 -21.79 -9.98
N HIS A 30 -9.51 -20.83 -9.20
CA HIS A 30 -8.78 -20.27 -8.07
C HIS A 30 -8.69 -21.20 -6.86
N ALA A 31 -9.76 -21.91 -6.51
CA ALA A 31 -9.81 -22.73 -5.31
C ALA A 31 -8.67 -23.77 -5.21
N PRO A 32 -8.34 -24.56 -6.25
CA PRO A 32 -7.22 -25.49 -6.19
C PRO A 32 -5.86 -24.82 -5.99
N LEU A 33 -5.67 -23.62 -6.59
CA LEU A 33 -4.44 -22.82 -6.42
C LEU A 33 -4.32 -22.32 -5.00
N ILE A 34 -5.41 -21.76 -4.43
CA ILE A 34 -5.48 -21.28 -3.05
C ILE A 34 -5.12 -22.40 -2.07
N ASP A 35 -5.73 -23.57 -2.22
CA ASP A 35 -5.47 -24.71 -1.35
C ASP A 35 -4.01 -25.17 -1.44
N LYS A 36 -3.43 -25.23 -2.66
CA LYS A 36 -2.05 -25.57 -2.90
C LYS A 36 -1.09 -24.54 -2.29
N ILE A 37 -1.34 -23.25 -2.50
CA ILE A 37 -0.55 -22.16 -1.93
C ILE A 37 -0.58 -22.21 -0.39
N ASN A 38 -1.77 -22.36 0.21
CA ASN A 38 -1.95 -22.41 1.65
C ASN A 38 -1.29 -23.64 2.31
N LYS A 39 -1.18 -24.75 1.59
CA LYS A 39 -0.41 -25.90 2.01
C LYS A 39 1.11 -25.63 1.92
N LEU A 40 1.56 -25.17 0.76
CA LEU A 40 2.96 -25.03 0.44
C LEU A 40 3.65 -23.94 1.29
N LYS A 41 2.97 -22.82 1.59
CA LYS A 41 3.55 -21.76 2.46
C LYS A 41 3.87 -22.28 3.87
N LYS A 42 3.07 -23.21 4.41
CA LYS A 42 3.36 -23.88 5.70
C LYS A 42 4.57 -24.80 5.60
N GLU A 43 4.60 -25.64 4.56
CA GLU A 43 5.71 -26.60 4.34
C GLU A 43 7.05 -25.88 4.16
N LYS A 44 7.03 -24.69 3.53
CA LYS A 44 8.24 -23.91 3.23
C LYS A 44 8.55 -22.81 4.26
N ASN A 45 7.86 -22.79 5.38
CA ASN A 45 7.97 -21.74 6.41
C ASN A 45 7.95 -20.33 5.79
N ALA A 46 6.93 -20.07 4.95
CA ALA A 46 6.74 -18.81 4.25
C ALA A 46 5.52 -18.05 4.77
N ILE A 47 5.58 -16.72 4.77
CA ILE A 47 4.47 -15.82 5.05
C ILE A 47 4.11 -15.03 3.79
N ILE A 48 2.83 -14.86 3.51
CA ILE A 48 2.31 -14.02 2.42
C ILE A 48 1.79 -12.71 3.00
N LEU A 49 2.43 -11.62 2.65
CA LEU A 49 2.04 -10.26 3.01
C LEU A 49 1.37 -9.59 1.81
N ALA A 50 0.12 -9.15 1.93
CA ALA A 50 -0.64 -8.56 0.83
C ALA A 50 -1.03 -7.10 1.12
N HIS A 51 -0.87 -6.25 0.11
CA HIS A 51 -1.40 -4.88 0.20
C HIS A 51 -2.92 -4.86 0.05
N ASN A 52 -3.58 -3.86 0.64
CA ASN A 52 -5.04 -3.66 0.58
C ASN A 52 -5.61 -3.56 -0.85
N TYR A 53 -4.76 -3.30 -1.87
CA TYR A 53 -5.14 -3.23 -3.29
C TYR A 53 -5.05 -4.56 -4.03
N GLN A 54 -4.72 -5.66 -3.35
CA GLN A 54 -4.76 -6.98 -3.99
C GLN A 54 -6.20 -7.43 -4.21
N THR A 55 -6.38 -8.29 -5.21
CA THR A 55 -7.68 -8.86 -5.55
C THR A 55 -8.24 -9.75 -4.42
N PRO A 56 -9.56 -9.94 -4.33
CA PRO A 56 -10.18 -10.68 -3.22
C PRO A 56 -9.64 -12.09 -3.00
N GLU A 57 -9.31 -12.83 -4.07
CA GLU A 57 -8.75 -14.19 -3.99
C GLU A 57 -7.34 -14.21 -3.37
N ILE A 58 -6.56 -13.13 -3.53
CA ILE A 58 -5.25 -12.98 -2.87
C ILE A 58 -5.46 -12.49 -1.44
N TYR A 59 -6.24 -11.42 -1.28
CA TYR A 59 -6.46 -10.74 0.00
C TYR A 59 -7.10 -11.67 1.04
N HIS A 60 -8.16 -12.36 0.68
CA HIS A 60 -8.91 -13.25 1.58
C HIS A 60 -8.48 -14.72 1.47
N GLY A 61 -7.88 -15.11 0.33
CA GLY A 61 -7.60 -16.51 0.01
C GLY A 61 -6.24 -17.00 0.47
N VAL A 62 -5.19 -16.23 0.26
CA VAL A 62 -3.81 -16.71 0.49
C VAL A 62 -2.97 -15.83 1.41
N ALA A 63 -3.35 -14.55 1.59
CA ALA A 63 -2.61 -13.65 2.47
C ALA A 63 -2.71 -14.10 3.93
N ASP A 64 -1.59 -14.14 4.64
CA ASP A 64 -1.56 -14.31 6.08
C ASP A 64 -1.84 -12.98 6.79
N ILE A 65 -1.35 -11.90 6.19
CA ILE A 65 -1.55 -10.53 6.67
C ILE A 65 -1.86 -9.65 5.46
N ALA A 66 -3.01 -8.95 5.53
CA ALA A 66 -3.38 -7.93 4.58
C ALA A 66 -3.45 -6.56 5.27
N ALA A 67 -2.76 -5.55 4.71
CA ALA A 67 -2.62 -4.24 5.35
C ALA A 67 -2.13 -3.15 4.41
N ASP A 68 -1.94 -1.93 4.96
CA ASP A 68 -1.20 -0.84 4.30
C ASP A 68 0.34 -1.04 4.40
N SER A 69 1.08 -0.23 3.65
CA SER A 69 2.55 -0.32 3.57
C SER A 69 3.25 -0.21 4.92
N LEU A 70 2.75 0.63 5.85
CA LEU A 70 3.35 0.79 7.18
C LEU A 70 3.18 -0.47 8.02
N ALA A 71 1.96 -1.01 8.08
CA ALA A 71 1.70 -2.23 8.83
C ALA A 71 2.45 -3.42 8.23
N LEU A 72 2.51 -3.55 6.89
CA LEU A 72 3.27 -4.62 6.24
C LEU A 72 4.77 -4.52 6.53
N ALA A 73 5.37 -3.32 6.56
CA ALA A 73 6.77 -3.14 6.95
C ALA A 73 7.02 -3.57 8.41
N ILE A 74 6.11 -3.22 9.33
CA ILE A 74 6.18 -3.61 10.74
C ILE A 74 6.02 -5.13 10.89
N GLU A 75 5.03 -5.73 10.24
CA GLU A 75 4.79 -7.19 10.34
C GLU A 75 5.90 -7.99 9.66
N ALA A 76 6.45 -7.49 8.55
CA ALA A 76 7.65 -8.08 7.94
C ALA A 76 8.79 -8.16 8.95
N SER A 77 9.02 -7.12 9.77
CA SER A 77 10.11 -7.11 10.75
C SER A 77 9.94 -8.10 11.91
N LYS A 78 8.69 -8.51 12.20
CA LYS A 78 8.36 -9.37 13.35
C LYS A 78 8.24 -10.86 13.00
N THR A 79 8.06 -11.18 11.71
CA THR A 79 7.80 -12.56 11.31
C THR A 79 8.96 -13.50 11.65
N SER A 80 8.64 -14.71 12.10
CA SER A 80 9.62 -15.80 12.27
C SER A 80 9.81 -16.64 10.99
N ALA A 81 8.98 -16.45 9.96
CA ALA A 81 9.09 -17.17 8.70
C ALA A 81 10.44 -16.92 8.01
N ASP A 82 10.97 -17.92 7.32
CA ASP A 82 12.23 -17.83 6.58
C ASP A 82 12.07 -17.08 5.25
N LYS A 83 10.85 -17.15 4.68
CA LYS A 83 10.49 -16.57 3.39
C LYS A 83 9.33 -15.61 3.52
N ILE A 84 9.41 -14.49 2.82
CA ILE A 84 8.34 -13.49 2.73
C ILE A 84 7.95 -13.38 1.26
N ILE A 85 6.68 -13.67 0.94
CA ILE A 85 6.11 -13.40 -0.37
C ILE A 85 5.35 -12.08 -0.27
N MET A 86 5.81 -11.05 -0.97
CA MET A 86 5.19 -9.73 -0.98
C MET A 86 4.19 -9.61 -2.14
N CYS A 87 2.91 -9.76 -1.85
CA CYS A 87 1.82 -9.48 -2.79
C CYS A 87 1.51 -7.97 -2.76
N GLY A 88 2.31 -7.24 -3.50
CA GLY A 88 2.29 -5.78 -3.63
C GLY A 88 3.11 -5.35 -4.82
N VAL A 89 3.89 -4.28 -4.67
CA VAL A 89 4.77 -3.75 -5.72
C VAL A 89 6.23 -3.72 -5.26
N HIS A 90 7.15 -3.49 -6.20
CA HIS A 90 8.58 -3.66 -6.03
C HIS A 90 9.15 -2.95 -4.79
N PHE A 91 8.85 -1.67 -4.60
CA PHE A 91 9.34 -0.91 -3.44
C PHE A 91 8.87 -1.47 -2.09
N MET A 92 7.72 -2.16 -2.06
CA MET A 92 7.22 -2.83 -0.84
C MET A 92 8.02 -4.07 -0.53
N ALA A 93 8.38 -4.85 -1.55
CA ALA A 93 9.25 -6.01 -1.41
C ALA A 93 10.68 -5.58 -1.01
N GLU A 94 11.22 -4.50 -1.59
CA GLU A 94 12.47 -3.89 -1.13
C GLU A 94 12.37 -3.45 0.34
N THR A 95 11.28 -2.79 0.74
CA THR A 95 11.07 -2.38 2.14
C THR A 95 11.05 -3.58 3.09
N ALA A 96 10.39 -4.68 2.71
CA ALA A 96 10.41 -5.93 3.47
C ALA A 96 11.82 -6.52 3.57
N LYS A 97 12.62 -6.46 2.49
CA LYS A 97 14.03 -6.88 2.47
C LYS A 97 14.91 -6.01 3.35
N LEU A 98 14.72 -4.69 3.31
CA LEU A 98 15.42 -3.75 4.20
C LEU A 98 15.16 -4.03 5.67
N MET A 99 13.92 -4.40 6.02
CA MET A 99 13.56 -4.74 7.40
C MET A 99 14.06 -6.12 7.83
N ASN A 100 14.31 -7.04 6.87
CA ASN A 100 14.77 -8.41 7.11
C ASN A 100 15.90 -8.81 6.16
N PRO A 101 17.11 -8.22 6.30
CA PRO A 101 18.20 -8.48 5.34
C PRO A 101 18.60 -9.95 5.22
N ALA A 102 18.49 -10.72 6.30
CA ALA A 102 18.86 -12.14 6.33
C ALA A 102 17.81 -13.07 5.71
N LYS A 103 16.56 -12.62 5.54
CA LYS A 103 15.47 -13.45 5.02
C LYS A 103 15.38 -13.36 3.50
N LYS A 104 14.82 -14.41 2.90
CA LYS A 104 14.43 -14.37 1.49
C LYS A 104 13.12 -13.63 1.32
N VAL A 105 13.12 -12.61 0.47
CA VAL A 105 11.91 -11.83 0.14
C VAL A 105 11.68 -11.96 -1.37
N PHE A 106 10.47 -12.35 -1.74
CA PHE A 106 10.09 -12.58 -3.13
C PHE A 106 8.97 -11.63 -3.54
N LEU A 107 9.04 -11.18 -4.79
CA LEU A 107 7.96 -10.44 -5.46
C LEU A 107 7.43 -11.31 -6.61
N PRO A 108 6.17 -11.75 -6.61
CA PRO A 108 5.66 -12.69 -7.62
C PRO A 108 5.81 -12.22 -9.07
N ASP A 109 5.89 -10.93 -9.32
CA ASP A 109 6.21 -10.35 -10.63
C ASP A 109 7.14 -9.15 -10.48
N MET A 110 8.35 -9.22 -11.00
CA MET A 110 9.34 -8.13 -10.97
C MET A 110 8.91 -6.88 -11.76
N GLN A 111 7.92 -6.98 -12.63
CA GLN A 111 7.34 -5.82 -13.32
C GLN A 111 6.23 -5.12 -12.52
N ALA A 112 5.92 -5.59 -11.31
CA ALA A 112 5.00 -4.93 -10.41
C ALA A 112 5.66 -3.65 -9.84
N GLY A 113 5.78 -2.61 -10.66
CA GLY A 113 6.38 -1.32 -10.35
C GLY A 113 5.45 -0.34 -9.65
N CYS A 114 5.82 0.96 -9.69
CA CYS A 114 4.98 2.05 -9.16
C CYS A 114 5.36 3.35 -9.87
N SER A 115 4.38 4.13 -10.35
CA SER A 115 4.64 5.41 -11.02
C SER A 115 5.36 6.42 -10.13
N LEU A 116 5.05 6.44 -8.85
CA LEU A 116 5.74 7.29 -7.88
C LEU A 116 7.20 6.86 -7.71
N ALA A 117 7.45 5.57 -7.51
CA ALA A 117 8.82 5.07 -7.35
C ALA A 117 9.68 5.29 -8.61
N SER A 118 9.08 5.25 -9.79
CA SER A 118 9.76 5.49 -11.06
C SER A 118 9.97 6.97 -11.38
N SER A 119 9.36 7.90 -10.62
CA SER A 119 9.44 9.34 -10.88
C SER A 119 10.70 10.01 -10.35
N ILE A 120 11.50 9.32 -9.54
CA ILE A 120 12.66 9.87 -8.83
C ILE A 120 13.73 8.80 -8.61
N THR A 121 14.98 9.22 -8.63
CA THR A 121 16.16 8.38 -8.36
C THR A 121 16.94 8.89 -7.14
N GLY A 122 17.85 8.07 -6.59
CA GLY A 122 18.77 8.53 -5.52
C GLY A 122 19.68 9.67 -5.97
N GLU A 123 20.03 9.74 -7.26
CA GLU A 123 20.80 10.88 -7.80
C GLU A 123 20.02 12.19 -7.74
N ASP A 124 18.72 12.15 -8.09
CA ASP A 124 17.84 13.33 -7.96
C ASP A 124 17.77 13.81 -6.50
N VAL A 125 17.74 12.89 -5.54
CA VAL A 125 17.77 13.27 -4.11
C VAL A 125 19.09 13.92 -3.73
N ARG A 126 20.23 13.42 -4.20
CA ARG A 126 21.54 14.06 -3.99
C ARG A 126 21.58 15.47 -4.56
N LEU A 127 21.05 15.69 -5.76
CA LEU A 127 20.95 17.02 -6.38
C LEU A 127 20.04 17.96 -5.57
N LEU A 128 18.92 17.44 -5.04
CA LEU A 128 18.04 18.22 -4.16
C LEU A 128 18.74 18.62 -2.87
N LYS A 129 19.52 17.74 -2.24
CA LYS A 129 20.31 18.05 -1.05
C LYS A 129 21.38 19.12 -1.32
N GLN A 130 21.99 19.11 -2.50
CA GLN A 130 22.93 20.17 -2.91
C GLN A 130 22.21 21.51 -3.11
N LYS A 131 21.01 21.50 -3.70
CA LYS A 131 20.20 22.72 -3.92
C LYS A 131 19.63 23.29 -2.62
N TYR A 132 19.33 22.45 -1.65
CA TYR A 132 18.75 22.82 -0.36
C TYR A 132 19.60 22.28 0.81
N PRO A 133 20.81 22.81 1.02
CA PRO A 133 21.72 22.28 2.03
C PRO A 133 21.12 22.37 3.44
N GLY A 134 21.25 21.28 4.20
CA GLY A 134 20.77 21.18 5.59
C GLY A 134 19.25 21.00 5.74
N VAL A 135 18.48 20.91 4.64
CA VAL A 135 17.04 20.64 4.68
C VAL A 135 16.81 19.13 4.71
N PRO A 136 16.11 18.58 5.73
CA PRO A 136 15.84 17.16 5.82
C PRO A 136 14.97 16.65 4.67
N VAL A 137 15.25 15.42 4.23
CA VAL A 137 14.49 14.70 3.20
C VAL A 137 13.53 13.73 3.86
N VAL A 138 12.24 13.93 3.64
CA VAL A 138 11.14 13.01 3.99
C VAL A 138 10.68 12.31 2.73
N SER A 139 10.80 10.99 2.67
CA SER A 139 10.30 10.23 1.52
C SER A 139 9.07 9.41 1.88
N TYR A 140 8.00 9.60 1.13
CA TYR A 140 6.95 8.61 1.09
C TYR A 140 7.56 7.25 0.71
N VAL A 141 7.13 6.18 1.38
CA VAL A 141 7.70 4.83 1.21
C VAL A 141 7.61 4.28 -0.22
N ASN A 142 6.78 4.91 -1.08
CA ASN A 142 6.60 4.60 -2.50
C ASN A 142 7.80 5.08 -3.35
N THR A 143 9.00 4.69 -2.95
CA THR A 143 10.28 4.99 -3.58
C THR A 143 11.16 3.74 -3.56
N SER A 144 12.20 3.68 -4.43
CA SER A 144 13.19 2.60 -4.46
C SER A 144 14.07 2.57 -3.20
N ALA A 145 14.77 1.46 -2.97
CA ALA A 145 15.78 1.36 -1.93
C ALA A 145 16.91 2.37 -2.11
N ASP A 146 17.28 2.71 -3.35
CA ASP A 146 18.26 3.72 -3.70
C ASP A 146 17.84 5.13 -3.21
N VAL A 147 16.59 5.52 -3.46
CA VAL A 147 16.03 6.78 -2.92
C VAL A 147 15.99 6.76 -1.40
N LYS A 148 15.59 5.63 -0.79
CA LYS A 148 15.55 5.48 0.67
C LYS A 148 16.93 5.58 1.32
N ALA A 149 17.99 5.18 0.61
CA ALA A 149 19.38 5.32 1.07
C ALA A 149 19.82 6.78 1.20
N GLU A 150 19.23 7.67 0.41
CA GLU A 150 19.48 9.12 0.45
C GLU A 150 18.48 9.89 1.34
N THR A 151 17.53 9.20 1.96
CA THR A 151 16.41 9.76 2.73
C THR A 151 16.74 9.82 4.23
N ASP A 152 16.37 10.91 4.91
CA ASP A 152 16.58 11.04 6.35
C ASP A 152 15.53 10.26 7.14
N ILE A 153 14.28 10.23 6.68
CA ILE A 153 13.18 9.47 7.28
C ILE A 153 12.12 9.16 6.23
N CYS A 154 11.62 7.93 6.20
CA CYS A 154 10.46 7.56 5.40
C CYS A 154 9.15 7.91 6.12
N CYS A 155 8.06 7.99 5.34
CA CYS A 155 6.69 8.07 5.85
C CYS A 155 5.75 7.24 5.00
N THR A 156 4.52 7.05 5.48
CA THR A 156 3.37 6.59 4.69
C THR A 156 2.25 7.62 4.77
N SER A 157 1.21 7.48 3.95
CA SER A 157 0.02 8.32 4.05
C SER A 157 -0.66 8.27 5.44
N ALA A 158 -0.36 7.23 6.25
CA ALA A 158 -0.89 7.09 7.60
C ALA A 158 -0.19 7.97 8.63
N ASN A 159 1.06 8.38 8.40
CA ASN A 159 1.87 9.09 9.38
C ASN A 159 2.68 10.27 8.82
N ALA A 160 2.46 10.68 7.58
CA ALA A 160 3.29 11.70 6.90
C ALA A 160 3.32 13.03 7.68
N VAL A 161 2.18 13.53 8.16
CA VAL A 161 2.11 14.76 8.96
C VAL A 161 2.92 14.60 10.25
N LYS A 162 2.70 13.52 10.99
CA LYS A 162 3.38 13.21 12.24
C LYS A 162 4.91 13.07 12.06
N VAL A 163 5.33 12.44 10.95
CA VAL A 163 6.76 12.32 10.60
C VAL A 163 7.36 13.70 10.34
N VAL A 164 6.72 14.54 9.54
CA VAL A 164 7.21 15.89 9.23
C VAL A 164 7.32 16.73 10.49
N GLU A 165 6.31 16.71 11.34
CA GLU A 165 6.30 17.48 12.61
C GLU A 165 7.36 16.97 13.61
N SER A 166 7.66 15.67 13.62
CA SER A 166 8.65 15.07 14.51
C SER A 166 10.08 15.57 14.29
N LEU A 167 10.35 16.15 13.10
CA LEU A 167 11.67 16.67 12.77
C LEU A 167 11.98 18.02 13.44
N ASN A 168 10.96 18.75 13.92
CA ASN A 168 11.11 20.07 14.58
C ASN A 168 11.93 21.06 13.75
N VAL A 169 11.64 21.16 12.45
CA VAL A 169 12.31 22.07 11.49
C VAL A 169 11.28 22.94 10.78
N ASP A 170 11.75 24.09 10.23
CA ASP A 170 10.87 25.03 9.52
C ASP A 170 10.46 24.54 8.12
N LYS A 171 11.28 23.66 7.52
CA LYS A 171 11.04 23.15 6.15
C LYS A 171 11.63 21.76 5.94
N VAL A 172 11.00 21.00 5.03
CA VAL A 172 11.48 19.69 4.58
C VAL A 172 11.37 19.55 3.06
N ILE A 173 12.19 18.69 2.47
CA ILE A 173 12.00 18.18 1.10
C ILE A 173 11.08 16.97 1.24
N PHE A 174 9.98 16.92 0.48
CA PHE A 174 9.00 15.83 0.52
C PHE A 174 8.91 15.13 -0.84
N LEU A 175 9.14 13.82 -0.84
CA LEU A 175 9.26 12.97 -2.02
C LEU A 175 8.27 11.82 -1.97
N PRO A 176 7.89 11.18 -3.09
CA PRO A 176 7.91 11.72 -4.45
C PRO A 176 6.53 12.29 -4.87
N ASP A 177 5.49 12.14 -4.05
CA ASP A 177 4.08 12.44 -4.38
C ASP A 177 3.72 13.90 -4.08
N GLN A 178 3.36 14.66 -5.13
CA GLN A 178 3.00 16.06 -4.98
C GLN A 178 1.68 16.25 -4.22
N TYR A 179 0.68 15.37 -4.43
CA TYR A 179 -0.63 15.53 -3.80
C TYR A 179 -0.60 15.15 -2.32
N LEU A 180 0.14 14.09 -1.97
CA LEU A 180 0.41 13.81 -0.55
C LEU A 180 1.20 14.95 0.10
N ALA A 181 2.17 15.54 -0.61
CA ALA A 181 2.88 16.73 -0.12
C ALA A 181 1.95 17.91 0.11
N ASP A 182 1.01 18.18 -0.79
CA ASP A 182 -0.01 19.22 -0.64
C ASP A 182 -0.95 18.93 0.55
N TYR A 183 -1.34 17.66 0.73
CA TYR A 183 -2.12 17.23 1.88
C TYR A 183 -1.37 17.48 3.19
N VAL A 184 -0.10 17.09 3.26
CA VAL A 184 0.76 17.35 4.43
C VAL A 184 0.89 18.86 4.68
N ALA A 185 1.18 19.65 3.64
CA ALA A 185 1.33 21.11 3.77
C ALA A 185 0.10 21.81 4.33
N LYS A 186 -1.11 21.30 4.04
CA LYS A 186 -2.37 21.82 4.61
C LYS A 186 -2.59 21.44 6.08
N ASN A 187 -1.89 20.40 6.58
CA ASN A 187 -2.07 19.84 7.91
C ASN A 187 -0.89 20.08 8.86
N THR A 188 0.12 20.86 8.44
CA THR A 188 1.27 21.24 9.27
C THR A 188 1.67 22.70 9.03
N LYS A 189 2.50 23.25 9.93
CA LYS A 189 3.13 24.57 9.75
C LYS A 189 4.49 24.49 9.06
N VAL A 190 5.03 23.29 8.89
CA VAL A 190 6.33 23.08 8.24
C VAL A 190 6.21 23.34 6.74
N LYS A 191 7.14 24.11 6.18
CA LYS A 191 7.15 24.38 4.73
C LYS A 191 7.58 23.14 3.95
N ILE A 192 6.77 22.74 3.00
CA ILE A 192 7.02 21.56 2.17
C ILE A 192 7.64 21.98 0.83
N ILE A 193 8.80 21.41 0.50
CA ILE A 193 9.44 21.48 -0.83
C ILE A 193 9.10 20.17 -1.52
N ALA A 194 8.07 20.16 -2.37
CA ALA A 194 7.54 18.95 -2.97
C ALA A 194 8.28 18.57 -4.27
N TRP A 195 8.48 17.28 -4.49
CA TRP A 195 8.71 16.69 -5.82
C TRP A 195 7.39 16.62 -6.59
N LYS A 196 7.44 16.47 -7.93
CA LYS A 196 6.24 16.53 -8.79
C LYS A 196 5.83 15.15 -9.36
N GLY A 197 6.00 14.09 -8.58
CA GLY A 197 5.48 12.78 -8.94
C GLY A 197 3.99 12.65 -8.63
N THR A 198 3.29 11.77 -9.37
CA THR A 198 1.86 11.47 -9.17
C THR A 198 1.59 9.97 -9.22
N CYS A 199 0.54 9.54 -8.52
CA CYS A 199 0.04 8.19 -8.64
C CYS A 199 -0.93 8.10 -9.81
N ILE A 200 -0.60 7.26 -10.83
CA ILE A 200 -1.41 7.09 -12.05
C ILE A 200 -2.85 6.60 -11.80
N VAL A 201 -3.14 6.11 -10.60
CA VAL A 201 -4.50 5.69 -10.19
C VAL A 201 -5.26 6.87 -9.61
N HIS A 202 -4.65 7.55 -8.64
CA HIS A 202 -5.33 8.59 -7.86
C HIS A 202 -5.48 9.91 -8.61
N GLU A 203 -4.54 10.24 -9.51
CA GLU A 203 -4.64 11.45 -10.34
C GLU A 203 -5.78 11.42 -11.37
N GLN A 204 -6.37 10.25 -11.64
CA GLN A 204 -7.48 10.11 -12.57
C GLN A 204 -8.84 10.55 -12.00
N PHE A 205 -8.96 10.65 -10.67
CA PHE A 205 -10.20 11.11 -10.05
C PHE A 205 -10.37 12.62 -10.20
N THR A 206 -11.61 13.06 -10.40
CA THR A 206 -11.95 14.47 -10.58
C THR A 206 -13.00 14.95 -9.59
N GLU A 207 -12.94 16.22 -9.19
CA GLU A 207 -13.97 16.85 -8.35
C GLU A 207 -15.37 16.71 -8.94
N LYS A 208 -15.47 16.83 -10.28
CA LYS A 208 -16.75 16.72 -11.00
C LYS A 208 -17.38 15.34 -10.78
N GLU A 209 -16.62 14.26 -10.96
CA GLU A 209 -17.12 12.89 -10.70
C GLU A 209 -17.61 12.72 -9.27
N ILE A 210 -16.88 13.26 -8.28
CA ILE A 210 -17.29 13.20 -6.88
C ILE A 210 -18.63 13.93 -6.67
N LYS A 211 -18.78 15.13 -7.23
CA LYS A 211 -20.01 15.92 -7.12
C LYS A 211 -21.20 15.25 -7.83
N ASP A 212 -20.98 14.68 -9.01
CA ASP A 212 -21.99 13.96 -9.77
C ASP A 212 -22.48 12.73 -8.99
N ILE A 213 -21.57 11.96 -8.44
CA ILE A 213 -21.91 10.78 -7.61
C ILE A 213 -22.67 11.17 -6.34
N LYS A 214 -22.25 12.24 -5.63
CA LYS A 214 -22.98 12.75 -4.46
C LYS A 214 -24.39 13.20 -4.81
N THR A 215 -24.57 13.82 -5.96
CA THR A 215 -25.89 14.27 -6.45
C THR A 215 -26.80 13.10 -6.77
N GLN A 216 -26.28 12.06 -7.44
CA GLN A 216 -27.03 10.85 -7.80
C GLN A 216 -27.30 9.91 -6.60
N ASN A 217 -26.53 10.05 -5.53
CA ASN A 217 -26.58 9.20 -4.35
C ASN A 217 -26.67 10.04 -3.06
N PRO A 218 -27.80 10.66 -2.76
CA PRO A 218 -27.97 11.47 -1.56
C PRO A 218 -27.58 10.70 -0.28
N GLY A 219 -26.75 11.31 0.55
CA GLY A 219 -26.28 10.73 1.81
C GLY A 219 -25.07 9.75 1.69
N ILE A 220 -24.51 9.57 0.49
CA ILE A 220 -23.28 8.82 0.31
C ILE A 220 -22.12 9.48 1.06
N LYS A 221 -21.25 8.66 1.65
CA LYS A 221 -19.98 9.12 2.20
C LYS A 221 -18.85 8.85 1.21
N VAL A 222 -18.13 9.88 0.83
CA VAL A 222 -16.98 9.80 -0.07
C VAL A 222 -15.70 9.90 0.75
N ILE A 223 -14.86 8.89 0.63
CA ILE A 223 -13.63 8.75 1.40
C ILE A 223 -12.46 8.65 0.42
N ALA A 224 -11.52 9.62 0.45
CA ALA A 224 -10.44 9.70 -0.51
C ALA A 224 -9.08 9.36 0.10
N HIS A 225 -8.19 8.81 -0.74
CA HIS A 225 -6.79 8.65 -0.39
C HIS A 225 -6.03 9.98 -0.58
N PRO A 226 -5.08 10.35 0.30
CA PRO A 226 -4.32 11.61 0.21
C PRO A 226 -3.45 11.78 -1.06
N GLU A 227 -3.26 10.73 -1.85
CA GLU A 227 -2.64 10.80 -3.19
C GLU A 227 -3.59 11.36 -4.27
N CYS A 228 -4.85 11.64 -3.95
CA CYS A 228 -5.80 12.26 -4.87
C CYS A 228 -5.53 13.78 -5.02
N PRO A 229 -5.91 14.37 -6.17
CA PRO A 229 -5.85 15.81 -6.38
C PRO A 229 -6.52 16.60 -5.24
N PRO A 230 -6.03 17.82 -4.92
CA PRO A 230 -6.53 18.62 -3.80
C PRO A 230 -8.01 19.00 -3.88
N ASP A 231 -8.57 19.12 -5.07
CA ASP A 231 -10.00 19.40 -5.33
C ASP A 231 -10.87 18.17 -5.03
N VAL A 232 -10.38 16.96 -5.37
CA VAL A 232 -11.02 15.68 -5.01
C VAL A 232 -11.05 15.51 -3.50
N ILE A 233 -9.93 15.79 -2.82
CA ILE A 233 -9.87 15.77 -1.34
C ILE A 233 -10.88 16.74 -0.72
N ALA A 234 -10.95 17.98 -1.25
CA ALA A 234 -11.87 19.01 -0.76
C ALA A 234 -13.35 18.63 -0.98
N ALA A 235 -13.68 17.89 -2.03
CA ALA A 235 -15.04 17.40 -2.32
C ALA A 235 -15.42 16.15 -1.52
N SER A 236 -14.46 15.49 -0.85
CA SER A 236 -14.67 14.27 -0.06
C SER A 236 -15.10 14.56 1.37
N ASP A 237 -15.72 13.57 2.02
CA ASP A 237 -16.17 13.68 3.43
C ASP A 237 -15.04 13.33 4.42
N PHE A 238 -14.05 12.57 3.97
CA PHE A 238 -12.89 12.17 4.75
C PHE A 238 -11.71 11.88 3.83
N ALA A 239 -10.51 12.20 4.28
CA ALA A 239 -9.26 11.81 3.63
C ALA A 239 -8.35 11.05 4.59
N GLY A 240 -7.80 9.93 4.14
CA GLY A 240 -6.92 9.10 4.97
C GLY A 240 -6.27 7.95 4.23
N SER A 241 -5.25 7.36 4.84
CA SER A 241 -4.60 6.15 4.33
C SER A 241 -5.58 5.00 4.11
N THR A 242 -5.19 3.96 3.39
CA THR A 242 -6.04 2.78 3.18
C THR A 242 -6.54 2.17 4.49
N SER A 243 -5.70 2.06 5.52
CA SER A 243 -6.14 1.64 6.85
C SER A 243 -7.08 2.65 7.52
N GLY A 244 -6.87 3.95 7.31
CA GLY A 244 -7.78 5.00 7.79
C GLY A 244 -9.15 4.89 7.14
N MET A 245 -9.20 4.61 5.84
CA MET A 245 -10.44 4.40 5.08
C MET A 245 -11.20 3.15 5.58
N ILE A 246 -10.50 2.03 5.77
CA ILE A 246 -11.08 0.78 6.34
C ILE A 246 -11.66 1.07 7.73
N LYS A 247 -10.89 1.77 8.56
CA LYS A 247 -11.33 2.14 9.92
C LYS A 247 -12.58 3.02 9.88
N TYR A 248 -12.62 4.02 9.00
CA TYR A 248 -13.78 4.90 8.84
C TYR A 248 -15.05 4.11 8.52
N VAL A 249 -14.98 3.19 7.53
CA VAL A 249 -16.13 2.35 7.16
C VAL A 249 -16.57 1.47 8.33
N LYS A 250 -15.61 0.81 9.00
CA LYS A 250 -15.88 -0.07 10.12
C LYS A 250 -16.53 0.65 11.32
N ASP A 251 -16.03 1.83 11.67
CA ASP A 251 -16.48 2.56 12.86
C ASP A 251 -17.80 3.31 12.63
N ASN A 252 -18.01 3.84 11.41
CA ASN A 252 -19.17 4.67 11.10
C ASN A 252 -20.32 3.92 10.43
N GLN A 253 -20.07 2.72 9.84
CA GLN A 253 -21.05 1.91 9.14
C GLN A 253 -22.02 2.73 8.26
N PRO A 254 -21.51 3.54 7.31
CA PRO A 254 -22.35 4.40 6.48
C PRO A 254 -23.29 3.54 5.61
N LYS A 255 -24.52 4.00 5.38
CA LYS A 255 -25.47 3.27 4.50
C LYS A 255 -24.91 3.09 3.08
N LYS A 256 -24.26 4.13 2.56
CA LYS A 256 -23.58 4.13 1.25
C LYS A 256 -22.21 4.75 1.37
N VAL A 257 -21.21 4.18 0.72
CA VAL A 257 -19.84 4.68 0.69
C VAL A 257 -19.23 4.56 -0.70
N MET A 258 -18.36 5.50 -1.04
CA MET A 258 -17.42 5.44 -2.16
C MET A 258 -16.00 5.58 -1.64
N LEU A 259 -15.15 4.62 -1.95
CA LEU A 259 -13.71 4.73 -1.71
C LEU A 259 -13.02 5.27 -2.97
N VAL A 260 -12.45 6.46 -2.87
CA VAL A 260 -11.73 7.13 -3.96
C VAL A 260 -10.26 6.69 -3.88
N THR A 261 -10.02 5.49 -4.39
CA THR A 261 -8.75 4.80 -4.40
C THR A 261 -8.81 3.62 -5.38
N GLU A 262 -7.81 2.73 -5.38
CA GLU A 262 -7.76 1.52 -6.20
C GLU A 262 -8.96 0.60 -5.95
N CYS A 263 -9.60 0.11 -7.01
CA CYS A 263 -10.96 -0.44 -6.92
C CYS A 263 -11.07 -1.79 -6.19
N SER A 264 -10.05 -2.66 -6.22
CA SER A 264 -10.11 -3.93 -5.47
C SER A 264 -10.20 -3.74 -3.96
N MET A 265 -9.72 -2.59 -3.46
CA MET A 265 -9.89 -2.27 -2.04
C MET A 265 -11.37 -2.17 -1.67
N SER A 266 -12.22 -1.65 -2.56
CA SER A 266 -13.66 -1.59 -2.32
C SER A 266 -14.28 -2.98 -2.18
N ASP A 267 -13.85 -3.94 -3.00
CA ASP A 267 -14.31 -5.33 -2.92
C ASP A 267 -13.91 -5.97 -1.59
N ASN A 268 -12.65 -5.80 -1.18
CA ASN A 268 -12.12 -6.33 0.06
C ASN A 268 -12.84 -5.74 1.29
N VAL A 269 -13.07 -4.43 1.30
CA VAL A 269 -13.74 -3.74 2.42
C VAL A 269 -15.23 -4.10 2.46
N GLU A 270 -15.89 -4.24 1.30
CA GLU A 270 -17.28 -4.65 1.22
C GLU A 270 -17.50 -6.09 1.72
N ALA A 271 -16.58 -7.01 1.41
CA ALA A 271 -16.63 -8.38 1.93
C ALA A 271 -16.61 -8.44 3.46
N ASP A 272 -15.94 -7.50 4.10
CA ASP A 272 -15.85 -7.36 5.56
C ASP A 272 -17.01 -6.52 6.17
N ASN A 273 -17.79 -5.81 5.33
CA ASN A 273 -18.87 -4.91 5.76
C ASN A 273 -20.14 -5.13 4.94
N PRO A 274 -20.81 -6.31 5.04
CA PRO A 274 -21.91 -6.71 4.16
C PRO A 274 -23.16 -5.82 4.27
N ASN A 275 -23.28 -5.02 5.32
CA ASN A 275 -24.40 -4.10 5.53
C ASN A 275 -24.18 -2.71 4.93
N VAL A 276 -22.99 -2.44 4.39
CA VAL A 276 -22.62 -1.17 3.75
C VAL A 276 -22.73 -1.32 2.24
N SER A 277 -23.40 -0.40 1.57
CA SER A 277 -23.50 -0.38 0.10
C SER A 277 -22.32 0.41 -0.47
N PHE A 278 -21.54 -0.21 -1.35
CA PHE A 278 -20.40 0.42 -2.01
C PHE A 278 -20.76 0.89 -3.42
N ILE A 279 -20.42 2.15 -3.72
CA ILE A 279 -20.35 2.67 -5.08
C ILE A 279 -18.90 2.67 -5.48
N LYS A 280 -18.58 1.95 -6.55
CA LYS A 280 -17.20 1.62 -6.93
C LYS A 280 -16.82 2.36 -8.20
N PRO A 281 -16.04 3.45 -8.11
CA PRO A 281 -15.26 3.90 -9.27
C PRO A 281 -14.20 2.83 -9.55
N CYS A 282 -13.92 2.57 -10.82
CA CYS A 282 -13.02 1.48 -11.17
C CYS A 282 -11.71 1.97 -11.80
N ASN A 283 -10.83 2.52 -10.95
CA ASN A 283 -9.45 2.82 -11.32
C ASN A 283 -8.55 1.71 -10.78
N LEU A 284 -8.08 0.84 -11.68
CA LEU A 284 -7.20 -0.29 -11.35
C LEU A 284 -5.73 0.14 -11.38
N CYS A 285 -4.95 -0.36 -10.44
CA CYS A 285 -3.50 -0.23 -10.50
C CYS A 285 -2.90 -1.33 -11.40
N PRO A 286 -2.36 -0.99 -12.59
CA PRO A 286 -1.84 -2.00 -13.50
C PRO A 286 -0.63 -2.75 -12.95
N TYR A 287 0.07 -2.16 -11.99
CA TYR A 287 1.21 -2.78 -11.33
C TYR A 287 0.78 -3.80 -10.27
N MET A 288 -0.18 -3.46 -9.40
CA MET A 288 -0.72 -4.38 -8.41
C MET A 288 -1.38 -5.60 -9.07
N LYS A 289 -2.01 -5.42 -10.25
CA LYS A 289 -2.67 -6.49 -11.00
C LYS A 289 -1.72 -7.43 -11.76
N LYS A 290 -0.41 -7.18 -11.70
CA LYS A 290 0.58 -8.16 -12.18
C LYS A 290 0.74 -9.34 -11.25
N ILE A 291 0.36 -9.19 -9.98
CA ILE A 291 0.37 -10.28 -8.99
C ILE A 291 -0.90 -11.11 -9.17
N ASN A 292 -0.75 -12.43 -9.30
CA ASN A 292 -1.85 -13.40 -9.37
C ASN A 292 -1.45 -14.70 -8.63
N LEU A 293 -2.41 -15.61 -8.49
CA LEU A 293 -2.23 -16.86 -7.74
C LEU A 293 -1.14 -17.77 -8.35
N GLU A 294 -1.06 -17.84 -9.68
CA GLU A 294 -0.08 -18.66 -10.40
C GLU A 294 1.35 -18.20 -10.10
N LYS A 295 1.59 -16.88 -10.13
CA LYS A 295 2.92 -16.32 -9.84
C LYS A 295 3.29 -16.44 -8.36
N ILE A 296 2.31 -16.34 -7.46
CA ILE A 296 2.51 -16.59 -6.02
C ILE A 296 2.93 -18.06 -5.81
N LEU A 297 2.25 -18.98 -6.50
CA LEU A 297 2.58 -20.40 -6.44
C LEU A 297 3.97 -20.66 -6.98
N ASP A 298 4.33 -20.09 -8.14
CA ASP A 298 5.66 -20.22 -8.74
C ASP A 298 6.78 -19.75 -7.80
N CYS A 299 6.60 -18.59 -7.16
CA CYS A 299 7.54 -18.11 -6.14
C CYS A 299 7.72 -19.09 -4.98
N LEU A 300 6.62 -19.72 -4.52
CA LEU A 300 6.69 -20.71 -3.46
C LEU A 300 7.33 -22.01 -3.91
N GLU A 301 7.06 -22.48 -5.12
CA GLU A 301 7.60 -23.74 -5.63
C GLU A 301 9.08 -23.64 -5.98
N ASN A 302 9.47 -22.56 -6.68
CA ASN A 302 10.73 -22.47 -7.38
C ASN A 302 11.70 -21.41 -6.82
N ASP A 303 11.30 -20.66 -5.77
CA ASP A 303 12.08 -19.56 -5.19
C ASP A 303 12.44 -18.48 -6.26
N THR A 304 11.51 -18.20 -7.19
CA THR A 304 11.67 -17.22 -8.27
C THR A 304 11.50 -15.79 -7.77
N ASN A 305 12.17 -14.82 -8.44
CA ASN A 305 12.01 -13.39 -8.20
C ASN A 305 12.38 -12.93 -6.76
N GLU A 306 13.50 -13.42 -6.23
CA GLU A 306 14.05 -12.94 -4.97
C GLU A 306 14.55 -11.49 -5.11
N ILE A 307 14.22 -10.64 -4.14
CA ILE A 307 14.73 -9.27 -4.03
C ILE A 307 16.16 -9.32 -3.48
N ILE A 308 17.09 -8.88 -4.30
CA ILE A 308 18.51 -8.79 -3.95
C ILE A 308 18.91 -7.31 -3.87
N LEU A 309 19.45 -6.91 -2.76
CA LEU A 309 19.99 -5.57 -2.52
C LEU A 309 21.42 -5.71 -2.00
N ASP A 310 22.31 -4.79 -2.40
CA ASP A 310 23.66 -4.75 -1.86
C ASP A 310 23.70 -4.25 -0.40
N ASN A 311 24.67 -4.66 0.37
CA ASN A 311 24.76 -4.36 1.80
C ASN A 311 24.83 -2.85 2.09
N LYS A 312 25.50 -2.06 1.27
CA LYS A 312 25.63 -0.62 1.44
C LYS A 312 24.27 0.07 1.32
N THR A 313 23.49 -0.30 0.29
CA THR A 313 22.12 0.18 0.11
C THR A 313 21.22 -0.25 1.26
N ILE A 314 21.33 -1.51 1.71
CA ILE A 314 20.56 -2.00 2.87
C ILE A 314 20.87 -1.16 4.11
N GLU A 315 22.13 -0.99 4.47
CA GLU A 315 22.54 -0.24 5.68
C GLU A 315 22.08 1.22 5.65
N ALA A 316 22.17 1.89 4.51
CA ALA A 316 21.77 3.28 4.37
C ALA A 316 20.23 3.43 4.38
N ALA A 317 19.51 2.69 3.52
CA ALA A 317 18.07 2.81 3.35
C ALA A 317 17.27 2.32 4.59
N ARG A 318 17.77 1.29 5.28
CA ARG A 318 17.11 0.73 6.46
C ARG A 318 16.92 1.75 7.58
N LYS A 319 17.84 2.68 7.75
CA LYS A 319 17.76 3.73 8.79
C LYS A 319 16.52 4.59 8.62
N SER A 320 16.23 5.05 7.42
CA SER A 320 15.06 5.89 7.13
C SER A 320 13.74 5.15 7.33
N VAL A 321 13.71 3.84 7.01
CA VAL A 321 12.52 2.98 7.19
C VAL A 321 12.30 2.66 8.68
N ILE A 322 13.35 2.34 9.45
CA ILE A 322 13.22 2.09 10.89
C ILE A 322 12.66 3.33 11.60
N ARG A 323 13.21 4.51 11.35
CA ARG A 323 12.70 5.77 11.92
C ARG A 323 11.20 5.97 11.65
N MET A 324 10.72 5.64 10.45
CA MET A 324 9.30 5.67 10.11
C MET A 324 8.47 4.74 10.99
N THR A 325 8.96 3.52 11.22
CA THR A 325 8.22 2.52 12.02
C THR A 325 8.21 2.85 13.51
N GLU A 326 9.24 3.51 14.02
CA GLU A 326 9.34 3.97 15.42
C GLU A 326 8.33 5.10 15.72
N ILE A 327 8.10 6.02 14.77
CA ILE A 327 7.08 7.06 14.91
C ILE A 327 5.67 6.44 14.92
N GLY A 328 5.49 5.33 14.18
CA GLY A 328 4.21 4.64 14.11
C GLY A 328 3.12 5.51 13.45
N ARG A 329 1.87 5.29 13.85
CA ARG A 329 0.70 6.04 13.34
C ARG A 329 0.34 7.22 14.21
#